data_91dd56e4044655c7354b122d0d8b449e
#
_entry.id   91dd56e4044655c7354b122d0d8b449e
#
_cell.length_a   1.000
_cell.length_b   1.000
_cell.length_c   1.000
_cell.angle_alpha   90.00
_cell.angle_beta   90.00
_cell.angle_gamma   90.00
#
_symmetry.space_group_name_H-M   'P 1'
#
loop_
_entity.id
_entity.type
_entity.pdbx_description
1 polymer ?
#
loop_
_entity_poly.entity_id
_entity_poly.type
_entity_poly.pdbx_seq_one_letter_code
_entity_poly.pdbx_strand_id
1 'polypeptide(L)'
;MDKRSSIATILVVLAALSIWFVMMNQSQFTSGDFSIYLTKNNLKVVSDSDIQYYNASSHELTLTSECAERLKAMGWQLSGNFTMVVNGEVVLSGLFVSLVVSRSYPSSQVVMLYPTFNYRVMKIQMGYPWDQPSGLDPRENPRIINYFEGSGKLIR
;
A
#
# COMPACT_ATOMS: atom_id res chain seq x y z
N MET A 1 35.31 18.02 -38.06
CA MET A 1 34.23 17.70 -37.10
C MET A 1 34.47 18.55 -35.89
N ASP A 2 33.57 19.52 -35.67
CA ASP A 2 33.78 20.59 -34.66
C ASP A 2 33.61 20.04 -33.25
N LYS A 3 34.64 20.18 -32.38
CA LYS A 3 34.57 19.73 -30.97
C LYS A 3 33.35 20.25 -30.20
N ARG A 4 32.84 21.43 -30.59
CA ARG A 4 31.62 22.04 -29.98
C ARG A 4 30.35 21.26 -30.35
N SER A 5 30.26 20.73 -31.56
CA SER A 5 29.12 19.92 -31.99
C SER A 5 29.06 18.57 -31.23
N SER A 6 30.19 17.94 -31.00
CA SER A 6 30.26 16.66 -30.28
C SER A 6 29.85 16.80 -28.78
N ILE A 7 30.25 17.91 -28.13
CA ILE A 7 29.87 18.16 -26.73
C ILE A 7 28.35 18.40 -26.60
N ALA A 8 27.76 19.17 -27.51
CA ALA A 8 26.33 19.41 -27.51
C ALA A 8 25.51 18.11 -27.70
N THR A 9 25.97 17.22 -28.59
CA THR A 9 25.31 15.92 -28.82
C THR A 9 25.39 15.02 -27.59
N ILE A 10 26.51 14.97 -26.88
CA ILE A 10 26.68 14.17 -25.67
C ILE A 10 25.77 14.67 -24.54
N LEU A 11 25.64 16.00 -24.38
CA LEU A 11 24.73 16.58 -23.35
C LEU A 11 23.26 16.27 -23.63
N VAL A 12 22.82 16.29 -24.88
CA VAL A 12 21.44 15.95 -25.27
C VAL A 12 21.15 14.47 -24.98
N VAL A 13 22.08 13.58 -25.30
CA VAL A 13 21.93 12.14 -25.03
C VAL A 13 21.87 11.84 -23.53
N LEU A 14 22.72 12.48 -22.73
CA LEU A 14 22.70 12.33 -21.25
C LEU A 14 21.40 12.87 -20.64
N ALA A 15 20.88 13.99 -21.13
CA ALA A 15 19.60 14.52 -20.70
C ALA A 15 18.43 13.59 -21.08
N ALA A 16 18.43 13.04 -22.28
CA ALA A 16 17.42 12.06 -22.70
C ALA A 16 17.44 10.78 -21.88
N LEU A 17 18.64 10.25 -21.56
CA LEU A 17 18.82 9.08 -20.73
C LEU A 17 18.37 9.32 -19.28
N SER A 18 18.62 10.51 -18.72
CA SER A 18 18.17 10.85 -17.37
C SER A 18 16.65 10.98 -17.29
N ILE A 19 16.01 11.59 -18.29
CA ILE A 19 14.55 11.69 -18.39
C ILE A 19 13.94 10.28 -18.52
N TRP A 20 14.52 9.43 -19.38
CA TRP A 20 14.05 8.06 -19.58
C TRP A 20 14.19 7.22 -18.30
N PHE A 21 15.30 7.37 -17.57
CA PHE A 21 15.53 6.69 -16.28
C PHE A 21 14.54 7.16 -15.20
N VAL A 22 14.23 8.46 -15.13
CA VAL A 22 13.20 9.00 -14.23
C VAL A 22 11.81 8.48 -14.60
N MET A 23 11.46 8.43 -15.89
CA MET A 23 10.18 7.88 -16.35
C MET A 23 10.05 6.38 -16.08
N MET A 24 11.11 5.60 -16.24
CA MET A 24 11.08 4.17 -15.90
C MET A 24 10.91 3.91 -14.41
N ASN A 25 11.45 4.76 -13.54
CA ASN A 25 11.29 4.62 -12.08
C ASN A 25 9.94 5.15 -11.55
N GLN A 26 9.21 5.98 -12.30
CA GLN A 26 7.91 6.49 -11.88
C GLN A 26 6.73 5.56 -12.21
N SER A 27 6.90 4.52 -13.00
CA SER A 27 5.79 3.75 -13.56
C SER A 27 5.36 2.50 -12.78
N GLN A 28 5.60 2.46 -11.47
CA GLN A 28 5.19 1.28 -10.68
C GLN A 28 3.75 1.36 -10.14
N PHE A 29 3.11 2.53 -10.17
CA PHE A 29 1.75 2.70 -9.66
C PHE A 29 0.83 3.20 -10.76
N THR A 30 -0.13 2.39 -11.16
CA THR A 30 -1.16 2.79 -12.14
C THR A 30 -2.08 3.84 -11.51
N SER A 31 -2.25 4.96 -12.22
CA SER A 31 -3.21 6.01 -11.83
C SER A 31 -4.64 5.46 -11.90
N GLY A 32 -5.43 5.68 -10.84
CA GLY A 32 -6.83 5.25 -10.77
C GLY A 32 -7.07 3.93 -10.04
N ASP A 33 -6.10 3.45 -9.24
CA ASP A 33 -6.17 2.14 -8.62
C ASP A 33 -5.80 2.18 -7.12
N PHE A 34 -6.39 1.29 -6.35
CA PHE A 34 -6.00 1.01 -4.97
C PHE A 34 -5.12 -0.23 -4.92
N SER A 35 -4.02 -0.17 -4.19
CA SER A 35 -3.14 -1.33 -4.05
C SER A 35 -2.39 -1.33 -2.72
N ILE A 36 -2.14 -2.52 -2.18
CA ILE A 36 -1.26 -2.73 -1.03
C ILE A 36 -0.08 -3.59 -1.47
N TYR A 37 1.12 -3.15 -1.15
CA TYR A 37 2.37 -3.81 -1.51
C TYR A 37 3.14 -4.25 -0.27
N LEU A 38 3.85 -5.37 -0.36
CA LEU A 38 4.96 -5.69 0.52
C LEU A 38 6.16 -4.86 0.11
N THR A 39 6.63 -3.97 1.00
CA THR A 39 7.71 -3.02 0.68
C THR A 39 9.03 -3.70 0.32
N LYS A 40 9.34 -4.84 0.96
CA LYS A 40 10.63 -5.55 0.79
C LYS A 40 10.93 -6.03 -0.62
N ASN A 41 9.90 -6.33 -1.42
CA ASN A 41 10.04 -6.88 -2.77
C ASN A 41 9.07 -6.26 -3.77
N ASN A 42 8.41 -5.19 -3.36
CA ASN A 42 7.39 -4.47 -4.14
C ASN A 42 6.28 -5.40 -4.69
N LEU A 43 5.96 -6.45 -3.94
CA LEU A 43 4.94 -7.41 -4.33
C LEU A 43 3.54 -6.85 -4.01
N LYS A 44 2.70 -6.67 -5.03
CA LYS A 44 1.29 -6.32 -4.84
C LYS A 44 0.55 -7.49 -4.19
N VAL A 45 0.04 -7.30 -2.99
CA VAL A 45 -0.66 -8.33 -2.21
C VAL A 45 -2.17 -8.15 -2.23
N VAL A 46 -2.66 -6.90 -2.34
CA VAL A 46 -4.08 -6.57 -2.48
C VAL A 46 -4.22 -5.51 -3.57
N SER A 47 -5.20 -5.68 -4.44
CA SER A 47 -5.61 -4.72 -5.47
C SER A 47 -7.05 -4.24 -5.23
N ASP A 48 -7.51 -3.25 -5.97
CA ASP A 48 -8.89 -2.79 -5.89
C ASP A 48 -9.92 -3.90 -6.12
N SER A 49 -9.70 -4.76 -7.12
CA SER A 49 -10.59 -5.89 -7.42
C SER A 49 -10.68 -6.93 -6.31
N ASP A 50 -9.71 -6.95 -5.40
CA ASP A 50 -9.67 -7.85 -4.25
C ASP A 50 -10.54 -7.35 -3.07
N ILE A 51 -10.95 -6.08 -3.09
CA ILE A 51 -11.68 -5.45 -1.99
C ILE A 51 -13.17 -5.42 -2.31
N GLN A 52 -13.98 -5.98 -1.42
CA GLN A 52 -15.44 -5.88 -1.46
C GLN A 52 -15.90 -4.55 -0.87
N TYR A 53 -15.42 -4.20 0.32
CA TYR A 53 -15.70 -2.92 0.97
C TYR A 53 -14.66 -2.57 2.04
N TYR A 54 -14.61 -1.29 2.36
CA TYR A 54 -13.86 -0.71 3.46
C TYR A 54 -14.83 -0.10 4.47
N ASN A 55 -14.73 -0.52 5.74
CA ASN A 55 -15.46 0.07 6.83
C ASN A 55 -14.61 1.18 7.47
N ALA A 56 -15.07 2.44 7.34
CA ALA A 56 -14.32 3.59 7.86
C ALA A 56 -14.36 3.68 9.39
N SER A 57 -15.43 3.16 10.03
CA SER A 57 -15.56 3.21 11.50
C SER A 57 -14.68 2.20 12.22
N SER A 58 -14.50 1.01 11.65
CA SER A 58 -13.64 -0.05 12.20
C SER A 58 -12.25 -0.13 11.56
N HIS A 59 -12.03 0.59 10.47
CA HIS A 59 -10.84 0.55 9.61
C HIS A 59 -10.53 -0.85 9.08
N GLU A 60 -11.58 -1.57 8.66
CA GLU A 60 -11.51 -2.93 8.16
C GLU A 60 -11.70 -2.99 6.65
N LEU A 61 -10.81 -3.73 5.99
CA LEU A 61 -10.92 -4.11 4.58
C LEU A 61 -11.53 -5.51 4.52
N THR A 62 -12.69 -5.66 3.89
CA THR A 62 -13.24 -6.98 3.56
C THR A 62 -12.83 -7.35 2.15
N LEU A 63 -12.21 -8.52 2.04
CA LEU A 63 -11.60 -9.03 0.82
C LEU A 63 -12.50 -10.08 0.14
N THR A 64 -12.27 -10.27 -1.15
CA THR A 64 -12.87 -11.39 -1.89
C THR A 64 -12.34 -12.73 -1.38
N SER A 65 -13.06 -13.81 -1.67
CA SER A 65 -12.64 -15.17 -1.32
C SER A 65 -11.32 -15.54 -2.00
N GLU A 66 -11.16 -15.16 -3.25
CA GLU A 66 -9.95 -15.41 -4.05
C GLU A 66 -8.72 -14.73 -3.46
N CYS A 67 -8.87 -13.47 -3.04
CA CYS A 67 -7.79 -12.76 -2.35
C CYS A 67 -7.45 -13.43 -1.01
N ALA A 68 -8.46 -13.79 -0.22
CA ALA A 68 -8.27 -14.46 1.07
C ALA A 68 -7.48 -15.78 0.92
N GLU A 69 -7.83 -16.63 -0.05
CA GLU A 69 -7.10 -17.88 -0.32
C GLU A 69 -5.66 -17.61 -0.80
N ARG A 70 -5.44 -16.58 -1.62
CA ARG A 70 -4.11 -16.17 -2.04
C ARG A 70 -3.24 -15.70 -0.87
N LEU A 71 -3.79 -14.86 0.02
CA LEU A 71 -3.09 -14.39 1.22
C LEU A 71 -2.79 -15.54 2.20
N LYS A 72 -3.73 -16.47 2.35
CA LYS A 72 -3.55 -17.68 3.15
C LYS A 72 -2.41 -18.55 2.60
N ALA A 73 -2.32 -18.72 1.29
CA ALA A 73 -1.24 -19.46 0.65
C ALA A 73 0.13 -18.78 0.84
N MET A 74 0.18 -17.46 0.96
CA MET A 74 1.41 -16.72 1.27
C MET A 74 1.92 -17.00 2.70
N GLY A 75 1.02 -17.27 3.65
CA GLY A 75 1.36 -17.61 5.03
C GLY A 75 2.31 -16.58 5.68
N TRP A 76 3.43 -17.06 6.21
CA TRP A 76 4.45 -16.23 6.85
C TRP A 76 5.15 -15.22 5.89
N GLN A 77 5.04 -15.41 4.58
CA GLN A 77 5.58 -14.46 3.59
C GLN A 77 4.84 -13.13 3.66
N LEU A 78 3.58 -13.13 4.11
CA LEU A 78 2.80 -11.93 4.41
C LEU A 78 3.27 -11.32 5.76
N SER A 79 4.52 -10.91 5.80
CA SER A 79 5.15 -10.28 6.98
C SER A 79 6.12 -9.19 6.55
N GLY A 80 6.29 -8.17 7.37
CA GLY A 80 7.16 -7.02 7.11
C GLY A 80 6.37 -5.76 6.77
N ASN A 81 7.06 -4.77 6.23
CA ASN A 81 6.47 -3.48 5.93
C ASN A 81 5.52 -3.56 4.73
N PHE A 82 4.42 -2.82 4.82
CA PHE A 82 3.52 -2.60 3.69
C PHE A 82 3.48 -1.12 3.30
N THR A 83 3.06 -0.89 2.07
CA THR A 83 2.75 0.43 1.52
C THR A 83 1.39 0.35 0.84
N MET A 84 0.47 1.24 1.25
CA MET A 84 -0.84 1.41 0.63
C MET A 84 -0.79 2.58 -0.32
N VAL A 85 -1.26 2.37 -1.53
CA VAL A 85 -1.22 3.32 -2.64
C VAL A 85 -2.63 3.57 -3.16
N VAL A 86 -2.98 4.84 -3.34
CA VAL A 86 -4.23 5.29 -3.96
C VAL A 86 -3.89 6.24 -5.08
N ASN A 87 -4.36 5.96 -6.28
CA ASN A 87 -4.12 6.78 -7.47
C ASN A 87 -2.63 7.09 -7.72
N GLY A 88 -1.77 6.11 -7.48
CA GLY A 88 -0.32 6.24 -7.66
C GLY A 88 0.43 6.91 -6.51
N GLU A 89 -0.26 7.38 -5.47
CA GLU A 89 0.35 8.03 -4.31
C GLU A 89 0.31 7.16 -3.06
N VAL A 90 1.41 7.15 -2.31
CA VAL A 90 1.47 6.47 -1.01
C VAL A 90 0.62 7.25 -0.01
N VAL A 91 -0.40 6.60 0.51
CA VAL A 91 -1.35 7.19 1.48
C VAL A 91 -1.15 6.66 2.90
N LEU A 92 -0.60 5.46 3.04
CA LEU A 92 -0.35 4.81 4.33
C LEU A 92 0.79 3.82 4.22
N SER A 93 1.59 3.70 5.27
CA SER A 93 2.63 2.67 5.40
C SER A 93 2.64 2.13 6.81
N GLY A 94 3.01 0.87 6.97
CA GLY A 94 3.01 0.21 8.26
C GLY A 94 3.59 -1.20 8.22
N LEU A 95 3.17 -2.04 9.16
CA LEU A 95 3.61 -3.42 9.30
C LEU A 95 2.44 -4.39 9.17
N PHE A 96 2.64 -5.47 8.43
CA PHE A 96 1.75 -6.63 8.50
C PHE A 96 2.00 -7.40 9.79
N VAL A 97 0.94 -7.64 10.56
CA VAL A 97 1.00 -8.32 11.85
C VAL A 97 -0.05 -9.43 11.89
N SER A 98 0.40 -10.66 12.11
CA SER A 98 -0.50 -11.79 12.37
C SER A 98 -1.04 -11.74 13.79
N LEU A 99 -2.33 -12.02 13.98
CA LEU A 99 -2.97 -12.06 15.31
C LEU A 99 -2.41 -13.11 16.27
N VAL A 100 -1.62 -14.06 15.77
CA VAL A 100 -0.95 -15.08 16.63
C VAL A 100 0.40 -14.63 17.17
N VAL A 101 0.85 -13.41 16.84
CA VAL A 101 2.16 -12.92 17.27
C VAL A 101 2.04 -12.27 18.65
N SER A 102 2.80 -12.80 19.62
CA SER A 102 2.92 -12.23 20.98
C SER A 102 3.89 -11.04 21.00
N ARG A 103 3.60 -9.98 20.24
CA ARG A 103 4.38 -8.74 20.22
C ARG A 103 3.45 -7.56 20.42
N SER A 104 3.98 -6.49 21.04
CA SER A 104 3.30 -5.19 21.11
C SER A 104 3.97 -4.20 20.19
N TYR A 105 3.16 -3.29 19.64
CA TYR A 105 3.61 -2.16 18.79
C TYR A 105 3.04 -0.86 19.37
N PRO A 106 3.82 0.23 19.39
CA PRO A 106 3.37 1.49 19.95
C PRO A 106 2.23 2.10 19.13
N SER A 107 1.44 2.97 19.75
CA SER A 107 0.30 3.67 19.12
C SER A 107 0.68 4.62 17.97
N SER A 108 1.97 4.93 17.81
CA SER A 108 2.50 5.68 16.65
C SER A 108 2.76 4.79 15.42
N GLN A 109 2.68 3.45 15.58
CA GLN A 109 2.94 2.50 14.51
C GLN A 109 1.63 2.04 13.87
N VAL A 110 1.50 2.24 12.56
CA VAL A 110 0.42 1.63 11.79
C VAL A 110 0.70 0.14 11.63
N VAL A 111 -0.27 -0.68 11.97
CA VAL A 111 -0.23 -2.13 11.77
C VAL A 111 -1.44 -2.57 10.95
N MET A 112 -1.24 -3.54 10.07
CA MET A 112 -2.31 -4.21 9.35
C MET A 112 -2.43 -5.63 9.87
N LEU A 113 -3.48 -5.84 10.65
CA LEU A 113 -3.77 -7.14 11.23
C LEU A 113 -4.44 -8.04 10.21
N TYR A 114 -3.93 -9.23 10.06
CA TYR A 114 -4.58 -10.28 9.28
C TYR A 114 -4.82 -11.50 10.15
N PRO A 115 -6.07 -12.02 10.19
CA PRO A 115 -6.39 -13.20 10.98
C PRO A 115 -5.87 -14.46 10.30
N THR A 116 -5.31 -15.37 11.12
CA THR A 116 -4.77 -16.66 10.65
C THR A 116 -5.85 -17.63 10.19
N PHE A 117 -7.08 -17.45 10.67
CA PHE A 117 -8.19 -18.39 10.38
C PHE A 117 -9.12 -17.92 9.26
N ASN A 118 -9.20 -16.61 9.06
CA ASN A 118 -10.05 -16.02 8.03
C ASN A 118 -9.37 -14.79 7.44
N TYR A 119 -8.69 -14.96 6.34
CA TYR A 119 -7.99 -13.89 5.63
C TYR A 119 -8.93 -12.91 4.90
N ARG A 120 -10.26 -13.03 5.08
CA ARG A 120 -11.24 -12.15 4.42
C ARG A 120 -11.32 -10.75 5.03
N VAL A 121 -10.86 -10.57 6.24
CA VAL A 121 -10.88 -9.25 6.91
C VAL A 121 -9.47 -8.89 7.31
N MET A 122 -9.02 -7.71 6.89
CA MET A 122 -7.77 -7.09 7.32
C MET A 122 -8.11 -5.80 8.06
N LYS A 123 -7.60 -5.63 9.28
CA LYS A 123 -7.84 -4.42 10.08
C LYS A 123 -6.61 -3.54 10.10
N ILE A 124 -6.80 -2.26 9.80
CA ILE A 124 -5.76 -1.24 9.97
C ILE A 124 -5.90 -0.68 11.39
N GLN A 125 -4.82 -0.73 12.16
CA GLN A 125 -4.82 -0.37 13.58
C GLN A 125 -3.63 0.52 13.91
N MET A 126 -3.80 1.39 14.92
CA MET A 126 -2.71 2.19 15.47
C MET A 126 -2.18 1.51 16.74
N GLY A 127 -1.03 0.85 16.58
CA GLY A 127 -0.45 0.00 17.63
C GLY A 127 -1.08 -1.39 17.71
N TYR A 128 -0.59 -2.20 18.64
CA TYR A 128 -1.10 -3.54 18.95
C TYR A 128 -0.64 -3.96 20.35
N PRO A 129 -1.46 -4.59 21.20
CA PRO A 129 -2.82 -5.06 20.91
C PRO A 129 -3.90 -3.98 20.98
N TRP A 130 -3.58 -2.78 21.44
CA TRP A 130 -4.54 -1.71 21.65
C TRP A 130 -4.56 -0.76 20.46
N ASP A 131 -5.74 -0.50 19.91
CA ASP A 131 -5.96 0.50 18.86
C ASP A 131 -6.19 1.88 19.48
N GLN A 132 -5.14 2.64 19.67
CA GLN A 132 -5.20 3.96 20.32
C GLN A 132 -4.34 4.95 19.52
N PRO A 133 -4.93 5.68 18.54
CA PRO A 133 -4.18 6.69 17.81
C PRO A 133 -3.72 7.81 18.75
N SER A 134 -2.45 8.17 18.62
CA SER A 134 -1.86 9.32 19.31
C SER A 134 -1.67 10.47 18.33
N GLY A 135 -2.63 11.40 18.31
CA GLY A 135 -2.62 12.55 17.40
C GLY A 135 -3.49 12.36 16.15
N LEU A 136 -3.05 12.91 15.01
CA LEU A 136 -3.78 12.75 13.74
C LEU A 136 -3.77 11.29 13.31
N ASP A 137 -4.95 10.75 13.04
CA ASP A 137 -5.11 9.38 12.60
C ASP A 137 -4.84 9.28 11.08
N PRO A 138 -3.77 8.63 10.65
CA PRO A 138 -3.45 8.51 9.23
C PRO A 138 -4.45 7.65 8.45
N ARG A 139 -5.31 6.86 9.14
CA ARG A 139 -6.36 6.04 8.53
C ARG A 139 -7.54 6.88 8.05
N GLU A 140 -7.71 8.09 8.63
CA GLU A 140 -8.69 9.09 8.21
C GLU A 140 -8.22 9.94 7.01
N ASN A 141 -7.14 9.53 6.34
CA ASN A 141 -6.66 10.24 5.16
C ASN A 141 -7.79 10.39 4.13
N PRO A 142 -8.14 11.64 3.75
CA PRO A 142 -9.26 11.90 2.82
C PRO A 142 -9.12 11.14 1.49
N ARG A 143 -7.91 10.84 1.03
CA ARG A 143 -7.69 10.09 -0.20
C ARG A 143 -8.17 8.65 -0.10
N ILE A 144 -8.02 8.01 1.07
CA ILE A 144 -8.53 6.66 1.33
C ILE A 144 -10.05 6.70 1.31
N ILE A 145 -10.65 7.61 2.08
CA ILE A 145 -12.11 7.73 2.22
C ILE A 145 -12.76 8.05 0.87
N ASN A 146 -12.27 9.09 0.17
CA ASN A 146 -12.80 9.52 -1.12
C ASN A 146 -12.68 8.42 -2.19
N TYR A 147 -11.59 7.64 -2.16
CA TYR A 147 -11.41 6.53 -3.08
C TYR A 147 -12.50 5.46 -2.89
N PHE A 148 -12.72 5.01 -1.65
CA PHE A 148 -13.72 3.97 -1.38
C PHE A 148 -15.16 4.49 -1.54
N GLU A 149 -15.41 5.77 -1.24
CA GLU A 149 -16.69 6.41 -1.52
C GLU A 149 -16.96 6.49 -3.04
N GLY A 150 -15.99 6.96 -3.83
CA GLY A 150 -16.11 7.08 -5.28
C GLY A 150 -16.22 5.73 -6.01
N SER A 151 -15.61 4.66 -5.45
CA SER A 151 -15.75 3.29 -5.98
C SER A 151 -17.00 2.54 -5.49
N GLY A 152 -17.82 3.15 -4.61
CA GLY A 152 -19.01 2.53 -4.03
C GLY A 152 -18.69 1.40 -3.04
N LYS A 153 -17.48 1.36 -2.49
CA LYS A 153 -17.00 0.33 -1.56
C LYS A 153 -16.88 0.82 -0.11
N LEU A 154 -17.31 2.06 0.21
CA LEU A 154 -17.26 2.61 1.56
C LEU A 154 -18.48 2.19 2.38
N ILE A 155 -18.22 1.69 3.61
CA ILE A 155 -19.22 1.49 4.67
C ILE A 155 -18.83 2.41 5.84
N ARG A 156 -19.84 3.01 6.49
CA ARG A 156 -19.67 3.87 7.66
C ARG A 156 -20.32 3.26 8.89
#